data_f7b52f8e9b1da2a6e0dcf5bcc7788818
#
_entry.id   f7b52f8e9b1da2a6e0dcf5bcc7788818
#
_cell.length_a   1.000
_cell.length_b   1.000
_cell.length_c   1.000
_cell.angle_alpha   90.00
_cell.angle_beta   90.00
_cell.angle_gamma   90.00
#
_symmetry.space_group_name_H-M   'P 1'
#
loop_
_entity.id
_entity.type
_entity.pdbx_description
1 polymer ?
#
loop_
_entity_poly.entity_id
_entity_poly.type
_entity_poly.pdbx_seq_one_letter_code
_entity_poly.pdbx_strand_id
1 'polypeptide(L)'
;MKTLEVIAKDEIFTISDDETMDIKHLNKYISKHQQLNGSRYKKLKDGYEGFYPIMMYQDKPQYKPDNRIIVNFAKYIVDTFNGFFIGIPIKVSSTDEEVATYINELDKRNHQDDNNAEISKNCSIYGKCYEMYFINEDAKVGIRYIEPTKGFIIYDDSIVPEPRFFVTYYYDSNSIMHGYLSDDSYVYEFSNKSGMHFIGEGSLHGFDGVPVTEYVENAERMSAFESTWSMINAYNKAISEKANDVDYFADAYLKIIGAKVDKDGIIQGIDVYTL
;
A
#
# COMPACT_ATOMS: atom_id res chain seq x y z
N MET A 1 -20.21 15.06 0.57
CA MET A 1 -19.35 13.91 0.33
C MET A 1 -17.89 14.36 0.18
N LYS A 2 -17.28 14.84 1.28
CA LYS A 2 -15.91 15.41 1.28
C LYS A 2 -14.86 14.51 1.98
N THR A 3 -15.25 13.34 2.45
CA THR A 3 -14.44 12.51 3.36
C THR A 3 -13.68 11.36 2.70
N LEU A 4 -13.83 11.14 1.39
CA LEU A 4 -13.19 10.00 0.70
C LEU A 4 -11.78 10.28 0.17
N GLU A 5 -11.34 11.53 0.20
CA GLU A 5 -10.05 11.94 -0.41
C GLU A 5 -8.88 11.96 0.58
N VAL A 6 -9.13 11.89 1.89
CA VAL A 6 -8.06 11.95 2.90
C VAL A 6 -7.60 10.54 3.25
N ILE A 7 -6.30 10.32 3.14
CA ILE A 7 -5.65 9.10 3.64
C ILE A 7 -5.39 9.29 5.14
N ALA A 8 -5.77 8.29 5.95
CA ALA A 8 -5.50 8.33 7.39
C ALA A 8 -3.98 8.33 7.65
N LYS A 9 -3.54 9.01 8.71
CA LYS A 9 -2.14 8.96 9.13
C LYS A 9 -1.77 7.55 9.56
N ASP A 10 -0.48 7.22 9.45
CA ASP A 10 0.05 5.99 10.02
C ASP A 10 0.05 6.03 11.56
N GLU A 11 0.02 4.88 12.19
CA GLU A 11 0.05 4.73 13.64
C GLU A 11 1.25 3.88 14.04
N ILE A 12 2.03 4.37 14.99
CA ILE A 12 3.11 3.62 15.65
C ILE A 12 2.52 3.00 16.90
N PHE A 13 2.63 1.68 17.03
CA PHE A 13 2.17 0.97 18.20
C PHE A 13 3.26 0.96 19.26
N THR A 14 2.92 1.37 20.48
CA THR A 14 3.83 1.39 21.63
C THR A 14 3.24 0.66 22.82
N ILE A 15 4.11 0.10 23.64
CA ILE A 15 3.79 -0.58 24.89
C ILE A 15 4.73 -0.08 26.00
N SER A 16 4.22 0.11 27.21
CA SER A 16 5.07 0.50 28.33
C SER A 16 5.91 -0.69 28.84
N ASP A 17 7.09 -0.40 29.37
CA ASP A 17 8.00 -1.41 29.91
C ASP A 17 7.39 -2.23 31.06
N ASP A 18 6.45 -1.63 31.81
CA ASP A 18 5.73 -2.29 32.91
C ASP A 18 4.60 -3.20 32.42
N GLU A 19 4.23 -3.15 31.14
CA GLU A 19 3.14 -3.96 30.58
C GLU A 19 3.67 -5.26 29.96
N THR A 20 3.00 -6.37 30.27
CA THR A 20 3.28 -7.67 29.64
C THR A 20 2.35 -7.90 28.45
N MET A 21 2.91 -8.49 27.39
CA MET A 21 2.12 -8.84 26.21
C MET A 21 1.29 -10.10 26.47
N ASP A 22 0.06 -9.91 26.92
CA ASP A 22 -0.93 -10.98 27.03
C ASP A 22 -1.83 -11.05 25.78
N ILE A 23 -2.66 -12.07 25.70
CA ILE A 23 -3.57 -12.30 24.58
C ILE A 23 -4.59 -11.17 24.38
N LYS A 24 -4.94 -10.43 25.42
CA LYS A 24 -5.88 -9.30 25.35
C LYS A 24 -5.21 -8.09 24.73
N HIS A 25 -3.97 -7.80 25.13
CA HIS A 25 -3.15 -6.74 24.56
C HIS A 25 -2.88 -7.03 23.07
N LEU A 26 -2.48 -8.27 22.74
CA LEU A 26 -2.28 -8.70 21.36
C LEU A 26 -3.53 -8.48 20.52
N ASN A 27 -4.69 -8.91 20.98
CA ASN A 27 -5.96 -8.74 20.27
C ASN A 27 -6.33 -7.25 20.05
N LYS A 28 -6.04 -6.40 21.03
CA LYS A 28 -6.22 -4.94 20.92
C LYS A 28 -5.35 -4.34 19.81
N TYR A 29 -4.06 -4.70 19.75
CA TYR A 29 -3.15 -4.22 18.71
C TYR A 29 -3.53 -4.75 17.32
N ILE A 30 -3.87 -6.03 17.19
CA ILE A 30 -4.37 -6.60 15.93
C ILE A 30 -5.63 -5.87 15.46
N SER A 31 -6.58 -5.59 16.35
CA SER A 31 -7.81 -4.85 16.00
C SER A 31 -7.51 -3.43 15.49
N LYS A 32 -6.60 -2.71 16.13
CA LYS A 32 -6.14 -1.40 15.65
C LYS A 32 -5.45 -1.49 14.29
N HIS A 33 -4.59 -2.49 14.11
CA HIS A 33 -3.91 -2.71 12.84
C HIS A 33 -4.90 -3.05 11.71
N GLN A 34 -5.93 -3.86 11.98
CA GLN A 34 -7.01 -4.14 11.02
C GLN A 34 -7.79 -2.87 10.64
N GLN A 35 -8.03 -1.98 11.60
CA GLN A 35 -8.65 -0.68 11.32
C GLN A 35 -7.75 0.18 10.41
N LEU A 36 -6.44 0.18 10.66
CA LEU A 36 -5.46 0.88 9.83
C LEU A 36 -5.41 0.29 8.42
N ASN A 37 -5.44 -1.04 8.28
CA ASN A 37 -5.54 -1.74 7.01
C ASN A 37 -6.75 -1.27 6.19
N GLY A 38 -7.94 -1.19 6.81
CA GLY A 38 -9.16 -0.76 6.15
C GLY A 38 -9.19 0.73 5.79
N SER A 39 -8.63 1.59 6.66
CA SER A 39 -8.70 3.05 6.49
C SER A 39 -7.55 3.64 5.68
N ARG A 40 -6.34 3.06 5.76
CA ARG A 40 -5.12 3.59 5.13
C ARG A 40 -4.57 2.68 4.05
N TYR A 41 -4.09 1.49 4.43
CA TYR A 41 -3.33 0.65 3.50
C TYR A 41 -4.14 0.19 2.30
N LYS A 42 -5.43 -0.09 2.50
CA LYS A 42 -6.33 -0.38 1.37
C LYS A 42 -6.39 0.77 0.38
N LYS A 43 -6.52 2.02 0.83
CA LYS A 43 -6.57 3.18 -0.07
C LYS A 43 -5.27 3.38 -0.84
N LEU A 44 -4.13 3.19 -0.17
CA LEU A 44 -2.82 3.29 -0.81
C LEU A 44 -2.64 2.19 -1.86
N LYS A 45 -3.02 0.97 -1.54
CA LYS A 45 -3.01 -0.16 -2.47
C LYS A 45 -3.94 0.08 -3.66
N ASP A 46 -5.18 0.46 -3.40
CA ASP A 46 -6.17 0.79 -4.44
C ASP A 46 -5.63 1.88 -5.38
N GLY A 47 -4.98 2.91 -4.82
CA GLY A 47 -4.33 3.97 -5.60
C GLY A 47 -3.22 3.44 -6.51
N TYR A 48 -2.34 2.61 -6.00
CA TYR A 48 -1.28 1.98 -6.79
C TYR A 48 -1.85 1.05 -7.88
N GLU A 49 -2.89 0.29 -7.57
CA GLU A 49 -3.55 -0.63 -8.51
C GLU A 49 -4.47 0.08 -9.53
N GLY A 50 -4.73 1.38 -9.36
CA GLY A 50 -5.54 2.17 -10.29
C GLY A 50 -7.03 2.25 -9.92
N PHE A 51 -7.41 1.85 -8.71
CA PHE A 51 -8.77 1.98 -8.21
C PHE A 51 -9.00 3.35 -7.57
N TYR A 52 -9.41 4.31 -8.37
CA TYR A 52 -9.62 5.68 -7.93
C TYR A 52 -11.10 5.98 -7.62
N PRO A 53 -11.38 6.98 -6.74
CA PRO A 53 -12.74 7.34 -6.32
C PRO A 53 -13.69 7.67 -7.48
N ILE A 54 -13.18 8.16 -8.62
CA ILE A 54 -14.00 8.47 -9.80
C ILE A 54 -14.77 7.25 -10.33
N MET A 55 -14.21 6.04 -10.15
CA MET A 55 -14.89 4.80 -10.55
C MET A 55 -16.12 4.47 -9.70
N MET A 56 -16.18 5.03 -8.49
CA MET A 56 -17.27 4.81 -7.53
C MET A 56 -18.32 5.94 -7.56
N TYR A 57 -18.15 6.93 -8.45
CA TYR A 57 -19.16 8.00 -8.58
C TYR A 57 -20.47 7.43 -9.12
N GLN A 58 -21.55 8.09 -8.76
CA GLN A 58 -22.88 7.73 -9.26
C GLN A 58 -22.92 7.93 -10.77
N ASP A 59 -23.52 6.97 -11.49
CA ASP A 59 -23.64 7.02 -12.94
C ASP A 59 -24.43 8.26 -13.38
N LYS A 60 -23.97 8.88 -14.48
CA LYS A 60 -24.68 9.99 -15.08
C LYS A 60 -25.95 9.48 -15.77
N PRO A 61 -26.97 10.34 -15.97
CA PRO A 61 -28.13 9.97 -16.76
C PRO A 61 -27.75 9.47 -18.17
N GLN A 62 -28.45 8.48 -18.70
CA GLN A 62 -28.12 7.79 -19.96
C GLN A 62 -27.92 8.72 -21.18
N TYR A 63 -28.51 9.92 -21.17
CA TYR A 63 -28.34 10.92 -22.23
C TYR A 63 -27.10 11.80 -22.10
N LYS A 64 -26.27 11.60 -21.06
CA LYS A 64 -25.02 12.34 -20.84
C LYS A 64 -23.82 11.39 -20.93
N PRO A 65 -22.75 11.79 -21.60
CA PRO A 65 -21.50 11.03 -21.57
C PRO A 65 -20.99 10.82 -20.15
N ASP A 66 -20.52 9.62 -19.85
CA ASP A 66 -19.96 9.24 -18.54
C ASP A 66 -18.61 8.53 -18.69
N ASN A 67 -17.65 9.26 -19.26
CA ASN A 67 -16.28 8.79 -19.38
C ASN A 67 -15.60 8.86 -18.02
N ARG A 68 -14.96 7.77 -17.61
CA ARG A 68 -14.18 7.66 -16.38
C ARG A 68 -12.78 7.25 -16.73
N ILE A 69 -11.93 8.23 -17.00
CA ILE A 69 -10.55 8.03 -17.42
C ILE A 69 -9.65 8.11 -16.20
N ILE A 70 -8.80 7.11 -16.04
CA ILE A 70 -7.79 7.04 -14.99
C ILE A 70 -6.41 7.14 -15.60
N VAL A 71 -5.65 8.13 -15.14
CA VAL A 71 -4.20 8.19 -15.33
C VAL A 71 -3.57 7.79 -14.01
N ASN A 72 -2.99 6.60 -13.95
CA ASN A 72 -2.45 6.03 -12.70
C ASN A 72 -1.08 6.62 -12.37
N PHE A 73 -1.06 7.87 -11.94
CA PHE A 73 0.17 8.52 -11.49
C PHE A 73 0.75 7.92 -10.22
N ALA A 74 -0.07 7.35 -9.31
CA ALA A 74 0.45 6.67 -8.14
C ALA A 74 1.39 5.52 -8.53
N LYS A 75 0.94 4.66 -9.45
CA LYS A 75 1.79 3.59 -9.97
C LYS A 75 3.02 4.12 -10.70
N TYR A 76 2.85 5.14 -11.53
CA TYR A 76 3.96 5.75 -12.27
C TYR A 76 5.06 6.27 -11.32
N ILE A 77 4.69 6.97 -10.24
CA ILE A 77 5.62 7.49 -9.23
C ILE A 77 6.37 6.33 -8.57
N VAL A 78 5.66 5.33 -8.07
CA VAL A 78 6.25 4.17 -7.37
C VAL A 78 7.19 3.39 -8.29
N ASP A 79 6.73 3.03 -9.49
CA ASP A 79 7.53 2.22 -10.42
C ASP A 79 8.77 2.97 -10.90
N THR A 80 8.66 4.29 -11.14
CA THR A 80 9.79 5.13 -11.55
C THR A 80 10.82 5.25 -10.42
N PHE A 81 10.37 5.52 -9.20
CA PHE A 81 11.24 5.63 -8.04
C PHE A 81 11.93 4.29 -7.76
N ASN A 82 11.18 3.20 -7.73
CA ASN A 82 11.71 1.86 -7.49
C ASN A 82 12.71 1.44 -8.57
N GLY A 83 12.41 1.69 -9.85
CA GLY A 83 13.33 1.41 -10.96
C GLY A 83 14.62 2.22 -10.90
N PHE A 84 14.58 3.45 -10.39
CA PHE A 84 15.78 4.27 -10.18
C PHE A 84 16.58 3.83 -8.96
N PHE A 85 15.92 3.53 -7.84
CA PHE A 85 16.55 3.25 -6.54
C PHE A 85 17.16 1.84 -6.48
N ILE A 86 16.44 0.83 -6.96
CA ILE A 86 16.82 -0.59 -6.84
C ILE A 86 16.99 -1.28 -8.21
N GLY A 87 16.96 -0.55 -9.31
CA GLY A 87 17.10 -1.11 -10.66
C GLY A 87 18.44 -1.80 -10.93
N ILE A 88 19.45 -1.53 -10.10
CA ILE A 88 20.71 -2.27 -10.05
C ILE A 88 20.80 -2.93 -8.68
N PRO A 89 20.94 -4.27 -8.62
CA PRO A 89 21.06 -5.00 -7.35
C PRO A 89 22.17 -4.48 -6.46
N ILE A 90 21.93 -4.46 -5.15
CA ILE A 90 22.90 -4.08 -4.14
C ILE A 90 24.02 -5.12 -4.14
N LYS A 91 25.27 -4.67 -4.18
CA LYS A 91 26.45 -5.54 -4.08
C LYS A 91 27.12 -5.33 -2.74
N VAL A 92 27.28 -6.41 -2.02
CA VAL A 92 28.02 -6.44 -0.76
C VAL A 92 29.41 -7.03 -1.02
N SER A 93 30.45 -6.40 -0.50
CA SER A 93 31.82 -6.88 -0.57
C SER A 93 32.47 -6.84 0.81
N SER A 94 33.36 -7.77 1.09
CA SER A 94 34.20 -7.83 2.30
C SER A 94 35.65 -8.05 1.91
N THR A 95 36.58 -7.58 2.74
CA THR A 95 38.00 -7.91 2.61
C THR A 95 38.29 -9.34 3.08
N ASP A 96 37.39 -9.95 3.84
CA ASP A 96 37.41 -11.35 4.24
C ASP A 96 36.64 -12.18 3.23
N GLU A 97 37.32 -13.10 2.56
CA GLU A 97 36.73 -13.94 1.49
C GLU A 97 35.69 -14.94 2.04
N GLU A 98 35.83 -15.43 3.26
CA GLU A 98 34.87 -16.36 3.90
C GLU A 98 33.56 -15.62 4.18
N VAL A 99 33.64 -14.41 4.74
CA VAL A 99 32.49 -13.54 4.99
C VAL A 99 31.79 -13.16 3.68
N ALA A 100 32.56 -12.76 2.65
CA ALA A 100 31.98 -12.42 1.35
C ALA A 100 31.24 -13.61 0.71
N THR A 101 31.82 -14.81 0.81
CA THR A 101 31.22 -16.04 0.31
C THR A 101 29.93 -16.37 1.06
N TYR A 102 29.94 -16.29 2.39
CA TYR A 102 28.76 -16.54 3.23
C TYR A 102 27.62 -15.59 2.92
N ILE A 103 27.89 -14.28 2.79
CA ILE A 103 26.87 -13.27 2.44
C ILE A 103 26.27 -13.58 1.06
N ASN A 104 27.10 -13.85 0.06
CA ASN A 104 26.63 -14.18 -1.29
C ASN A 104 25.75 -15.45 -1.31
N GLU A 105 26.06 -16.46 -0.51
CA GLU A 105 25.25 -17.66 -0.38
C GLU A 105 23.92 -17.37 0.34
N LEU A 106 23.95 -16.55 1.38
CA LEU A 106 22.77 -16.10 2.12
C LEU A 106 21.80 -15.36 1.18
N ASP A 107 22.33 -14.38 0.43
CA ASP A 107 21.56 -13.55 -0.53
C ASP A 107 20.93 -14.40 -1.63
N LYS A 108 21.70 -15.31 -2.24
CA LYS A 108 21.18 -16.22 -3.27
C LYS A 108 20.07 -17.13 -2.74
N ARG A 109 20.25 -17.69 -1.54
CA ARG A 109 19.27 -18.59 -0.92
C ARG A 109 17.96 -17.90 -0.60
N ASN A 110 18.03 -16.64 -0.20
CA ASN A 110 16.88 -15.85 0.19
C ASN A 110 16.29 -15.04 -0.96
N HIS A 111 16.86 -15.07 -2.16
CA HIS A 111 16.48 -14.20 -3.28
C HIS A 111 16.47 -12.71 -2.88
N GLN A 112 17.57 -12.28 -2.25
CA GLN A 112 17.63 -10.97 -1.58
C GLN A 112 17.44 -9.81 -2.54
N ASP A 113 17.84 -9.92 -3.81
CA ASP A 113 17.60 -8.90 -4.82
C ASP A 113 16.10 -8.68 -5.04
N ASP A 114 15.32 -9.76 -5.12
CA ASP A 114 13.87 -9.68 -5.26
C ASP A 114 13.21 -9.15 -3.97
N ASN A 115 13.68 -9.59 -2.78
CA ASN A 115 13.21 -9.06 -1.51
C ASN A 115 13.47 -7.55 -1.41
N ASN A 116 14.65 -7.07 -1.78
CA ASN A 116 15.02 -5.65 -1.74
C ASN A 116 14.12 -4.83 -2.67
N ALA A 117 13.84 -5.33 -3.88
CA ALA A 117 12.94 -4.67 -4.82
C ALA A 117 11.50 -4.59 -4.29
N GLU A 118 10.99 -5.66 -3.68
CA GLU A 118 9.67 -5.68 -3.06
C GLU A 118 9.62 -4.81 -1.80
N ILE A 119 10.66 -4.76 -0.96
CA ILE A 119 10.77 -3.84 0.19
C ILE A 119 10.67 -2.40 -0.29
N SER A 120 11.50 -2.00 -1.27
CA SER A 120 11.51 -0.64 -1.82
C SER A 120 10.13 -0.26 -2.39
N LYS A 121 9.52 -1.15 -3.19
CA LYS A 121 8.18 -0.94 -3.74
C LYS A 121 7.12 -0.78 -2.64
N ASN A 122 7.13 -1.64 -1.62
CA ASN A 122 6.18 -1.56 -0.51
C ASN A 122 6.39 -0.31 0.35
N CYS A 123 7.63 0.12 0.58
CA CYS A 123 7.92 1.40 1.22
C CYS A 123 7.30 2.55 0.43
N SER A 124 7.47 2.58 -0.89
CA SER A 124 6.90 3.62 -1.74
C SER A 124 5.36 3.59 -1.79
N ILE A 125 4.73 2.41 -1.67
CA ILE A 125 3.26 2.28 -1.64
C ILE A 125 2.68 2.64 -0.27
N TYR A 126 3.22 2.06 0.83
CA TYR A 126 2.61 2.12 2.16
C TYR A 126 3.30 3.10 3.10
N GLY A 127 4.50 3.58 2.75
CA GLY A 127 5.36 4.39 3.59
C GLY A 127 6.35 3.58 4.42
N LYS A 128 6.17 2.26 4.52
CA LYS A 128 7.04 1.33 5.25
C LYS A 128 6.91 -0.10 4.74
N CYS A 129 7.90 -0.93 5.08
CA CYS A 129 7.90 -2.38 4.88
C CYS A 129 8.75 -3.04 5.97
N TYR A 130 8.57 -4.31 6.20
CA TYR A 130 9.35 -5.06 7.18
C TYR A 130 10.17 -6.14 6.49
N GLU A 131 11.36 -6.40 7.03
CA GLU A 131 12.16 -7.56 6.70
C GLU A 131 12.27 -8.43 7.93
N MET A 132 11.78 -9.66 7.84
CA MET A 132 11.74 -10.64 8.92
C MET A 132 12.82 -11.68 8.75
N TYR A 133 13.44 -12.04 9.85
CA TYR A 133 14.46 -13.09 9.94
C TYR A 133 13.91 -14.29 10.69
N PHE A 134 14.24 -15.49 10.22
CA PHE A 134 13.84 -16.74 10.87
C PHE A 134 14.85 -17.84 10.60
N ILE A 135 14.88 -18.85 11.45
CA ILE A 135 15.66 -20.06 11.23
C ILE A 135 14.72 -21.14 10.72
N ASN A 136 15.06 -21.72 9.56
CA ASN A 136 14.26 -22.77 8.96
C ASN A 136 14.60 -24.16 9.57
N GLU A 137 13.89 -25.20 9.13
CA GLU A 137 14.06 -26.59 9.59
C GLU A 137 15.49 -27.12 9.35
N ASP A 138 16.23 -26.58 8.38
CA ASP A 138 17.63 -26.93 8.10
C ASP A 138 18.65 -26.15 8.94
N ALA A 139 18.20 -25.42 9.96
CA ALA A 139 18.99 -24.50 10.79
C ALA A 139 19.69 -23.39 9.96
N LYS A 140 19.08 -22.94 8.88
CA LYS A 140 19.57 -21.86 8.03
C LYS A 140 18.73 -20.60 8.21
N VAL A 141 19.40 -19.45 8.15
CA VAL A 141 18.72 -18.15 8.21
C VAL A 141 17.90 -17.92 6.95
N GLY A 142 16.62 -17.70 7.14
CA GLY A 142 15.67 -17.23 6.14
C GLY A 142 15.40 -15.73 6.30
N ILE A 143 15.27 -15.02 5.19
CA ILE A 143 14.96 -13.60 5.12
C ILE A 143 13.76 -13.43 4.23
N ARG A 144 12.74 -12.69 4.68
CA ARG A 144 11.52 -12.40 3.89
C ARG A 144 11.00 -11.01 4.17
N TYR A 145 10.55 -10.33 3.13
CA TYR A 145 9.79 -9.10 3.32
C TYR A 145 8.37 -9.40 3.81
N ILE A 146 7.85 -8.53 4.64
CA ILE A 146 6.48 -8.59 5.15
C ILE A 146 5.80 -7.24 4.85
N GLU A 147 4.71 -7.30 4.10
CA GLU A 147 3.89 -6.13 3.82
C GLU A 147 3.31 -5.54 5.11
N PRO A 148 3.20 -4.21 5.25
CA PRO A 148 2.56 -3.59 6.41
C PRO A 148 1.11 -4.00 6.64
N THR A 149 0.47 -4.61 5.65
CA THR A 149 -0.89 -5.16 5.76
C THR A 149 -0.95 -6.48 6.53
N LYS A 150 0.18 -7.18 6.66
CA LYS A 150 0.30 -8.53 7.24
C LYS A 150 1.08 -8.57 8.54
N GLY A 151 1.71 -7.47 8.93
CA GLY A 151 2.50 -7.40 10.16
C GLY A 151 2.75 -5.98 10.62
N PHE A 152 3.13 -5.85 11.89
CA PHE A 152 3.48 -4.59 12.53
C PHE A 152 4.43 -4.81 13.70
N ILE A 153 5.20 -3.77 14.00
CA ILE A 153 6.07 -3.72 15.17
C ILE A 153 5.37 -2.97 16.31
N ILE A 154 5.57 -3.43 17.52
CA ILE A 154 5.23 -2.71 18.75
C ILE A 154 6.53 -2.30 19.39
N TYR A 155 6.71 -0.99 19.57
CA TYR A 155 7.89 -0.39 20.15
C TYR A 155 7.70 -0.17 21.66
N ASP A 156 8.78 0.08 22.36
CA ASP A 156 8.71 0.65 23.71
C ASP A 156 8.20 2.11 23.65
N ASP A 157 7.89 2.70 24.79
CA ASP A 157 7.46 4.10 24.93
C ASP A 157 8.60 5.06 25.31
N SER A 158 9.83 4.67 25.04
CA SER A 158 11.03 5.49 25.31
C SER A 158 11.19 6.63 24.31
N ILE A 159 12.14 7.56 24.61
CA ILE A 159 12.50 8.69 23.71
C ILE A 159 13.11 8.18 22.40
N VAL A 160 13.84 7.05 22.45
CA VAL A 160 14.39 6.36 21.28
C VAL A 160 13.71 4.99 21.22
N PRO A 161 12.54 4.90 20.55
CA PRO A 161 11.75 3.68 20.57
C PRO A 161 12.49 2.50 19.95
N GLU A 162 12.59 1.39 20.69
CA GLU A 162 13.15 0.13 20.20
C GLU A 162 12.05 -0.91 20.00
N PRO A 163 12.18 -1.82 19.00
CA PRO A 163 11.24 -2.90 18.78
C PRO A 163 11.16 -3.84 20.02
N ARG A 164 9.95 -4.01 20.57
CA ARG A 164 9.69 -4.95 21.66
C ARG A 164 9.02 -6.22 21.17
N PHE A 165 8.13 -6.09 20.21
CA PHE A 165 7.41 -7.22 19.62
C PHE A 165 7.22 -7.00 18.14
N PHE A 166 7.30 -8.10 17.39
CA PHE A 166 6.87 -8.15 16.00
C PHE A 166 5.69 -9.11 15.84
N VAL A 167 4.61 -8.65 15.25
CA VAL A 167 3.39 -9.43 15.05
C VAL A 167 3.16 -9.60 13.56
N THR A 168 2.99 -10.85 13.12
CA THR A 168 2.53 -11.18 11.77
C THR A 168 1.29 -12.05 11.84
N TYR A 169 0.34 -11.87 10.89
CA TYR A 169 -0.84 -12.70 10.84
C TYR A 169 -1.42 -12.82 9.44
N TYR A 170 -2.14 -13.89 9.20
CA TYR A 170 -2.87 -14.15 7.97
C TYR A 170 -4.19 -14.89 8.27
N TYR A 171 -5.05 -14.97 7.25
CA TYR A 171 -6.29 -15.73 7.32
C TYR A 171 -6.19 -16.94 6.40
N ASP A 172 -6.61 -18.08 6.92
CA ASP A 172 -6.74 -19.29 6.10
C ASP A 172 -8.02 -19.26 5.24
N SER A 173 -8.25 -20.32 4.46
CA SER A 173 -9.43 -20.48 3.60
C SER A 173 -10.76 -20.50 4.38
N ASN A 174 -10.73 -20.78 5.67
CA ASN A 174 -11.89 -20.80 6.55
C ASN A 174 -12.07 -19.48 7.31
N SER A 175 -11.31 -18.44 6.94
CA SER A 175 -11.28 -17.15 7.65
C SER A 175 -10.82 -17.23 9.10
N ILE A 176 -10.05 -18.27 9.46
CA ILE A 176 -9.42 -18.39 10.76
C ILE A 176 -8.09 -17.62 10.70
N MET A 177 -7.87 -16.75 11.69
CA MET A 177 -6.62 -16.04 11.83
C MET A 177 -5.57 -16.95 12.46
N HIS A 178 -4.39 -16.96 11.86
CA HIS A 178 -3.16 -17.53 12.37
C HIS A 178 -2.08 -16.46 12.38
N GLY A 179 -1.18 -16.50 13.33
CA GLY A 179 -0.10 -15.54 13.38
C GLY A 179 1.00 -15.91 14.34
N TYR A 180 2.02 -15.06 14.32
CA TYR A 180 3.22 -15.20 15.15
C TYR A 180 3.48 -13.87 15.85
N LEU A 181 3.84 -13.97 17.12
CA LEU A 181 4.35 -12.89 17.95
C LEU A 181 5.79 -13.22 18.29
N SER A 182 6.73 -12.40 17.88
CA SER A 182 8.15 -12.52 18.26
C SER A 182 8.51 -11.44 19.26
N ASP A 183 9.16 -11.81 20.33
CA ASP A 183 9.84 -10.89 21.27
C ASP A 183 11.37 -10.89 21.01
N ASP A 184 12.17 -10.52 21.99
CA ASP A 184 13.63 -10.49 21.90
C ASP A 184 14.28 -11.88 21.85
N SER A 185 13.59 -12.93 22.25
CA SER A 185 14.14 -14.29 22.40
C SER A 185 13.24 -15.38 21.83
N TYR A 186 11.91 -15.21 21.91
CA TYR A 186 10.94 -16.24 21.59
C TYR A 186 9.98 -15.83 20.47
N VAL A 187 9.47 -16.86 19.81
CA VAL A 187 8.34 -16.78 18.87
C VAL A 187 7.17 -17.57 19.44
N TYR A 188 5.99 -16.96 19.48
CA TYR A 188 4.74 -17.55 19.95
C TYR A 188 3.74 -17.63 18.79
N GLU A 189 3.22 -18.80 18.54
CA GLU A 189 2.13 -18.97 17.58
C GLU A 189 0.79 -18.63 18.25
N PHE A 190 -0.13 -17.99 17.51
CA PHE A 190 -1.48 -17.71 17.99
C PHE A 190 -2.54 -17.96 16.91
N SER A 191 -3.78 -18.21 17.34
CA SER A 191 -4.93 -18.38 16.46
C SER A 191 -6.21 -17.89 17.12
N ASN A 192 -7.23 -17.62 16.27
CA ASN A 192 -8.59 -17.31 16.74
C ASN A 192 -9.60 -18.43 16.51
N LYS A 193 -9.17 -19.64 16.22
CA LYS A 193 -10.05 -20.78 15.89
C LYS A 193 -11.13 -21.07 16.95
N SER A 194 -10.81 -20.84 18.21
CA SER A 194 -11.75 -21.03 19.35
C SER A 194 -11.71 -19.82 20.30
N GLY A 195 -11.63 -18.61 19.74
CA GLY A 195 -11.25 -17.38 20.42
C GLY A 195 -9.74 -17.18 20.35
N MET A 196 -9.29 -15.94 20.53
CA MET A 196 -7.86 -15.61 20.45
C MET A 196 -7.09 -16.30 21.59
N HIS A 197 -6.07 -17.10 21.24
CA HIS A 197 -5.21 -17.80 22.19
C HIS A 197 -3.84 -18.09 21.57
N PHE A 198 -2.83 -18.25 22.42
CA PHE A 198 -1.52 -18.78 22.01
C PHE A 198 -1.58 -20.29 21.85
N ILE A 199 -0.84 -20.83 20.88
CA ILE A 199 -0.75 -22.26 20.60
C ILE A 199 0.57 -22.78 21.16
N GLY A 200 0.49 -23.63 22.19
CA GLY A 200 1.67 -24.20 22.85
C GLY A 200 2.50 -23.18 23.63
N GLU A 201 3.74 -23.54 23.85
CA GLU A 201 4.76 -22.70 24.47
C GLU A 201 5.58 -22.00 23.39
N GLY A 202 6.16 -20.82 23.71
CA GLY A 202 7.05 -20.12 22.80
C GLY A 202 8.31 -20.93 22.48
N SER A 203 8.82 -20.79 21.26
CA SER A 203 10.07 -21.41 20.81
C SER A 203 11.15 -20.35 20.63
N LEU A 204 12.41 -20.68 21.00
CA LEU A 204 13.55 -19.79 20.80
C LEU A 204 13.80 -19.56 19.31
N HIS A 205 13.92 -18.31 18.88
CA HIS A 205 14.24 -17.98 17.48
C HIS A 205 15.74 -17.86 17.19
N GLY A 206 16.59 -17.77 18.22
CA GLY A 206 18.06 -17.81 18.08
C GLY A 206 18.73 -16.52 17.59
N PHE A 207 18.00 -15.41 17.50
CA PHE A 207 18.54 -14.08 17.21
C PHE A 207 18.70 -13.27 18.49
N ASP A 208 19.58 -12.26 18.45
CA ASP A 208 19.76 -11.28 19.52
C ASP A 208 18.84 -10.08 19.23
N GLY A 209 17.70 -10.04 19.94
CA GLY A 209 16.64 -9.06 19.75
C GLY A 209 15.52 -9.49 18.80
N VAL A 210 14.52 -8.64 18.66
CA VAL A 210 13.34 -8.93 17.81
C VAL A 210 13.74 -9.12 16.36
N PRO A 211 13.42 -10.26 15.71
CA PRO A 211 13.99 -10.64 14.42
C PRO A 211 13.28 -9.92 13.24
N VAL A 212 13.33 -8.60 13.25
CA VAL A 212 12.71 -7.74 12.23
C VAL A 212 13.49 -6.46 12.05
N THR A 213 13.52 -5.96 10.81
CA THR A 213 13.96 -4.60 10.48
C THR A 213 12.79 -3.85 9.81
N GLU A 214 12.47 -2.64 10.29
CA GLU A 214 11.55 -1.74 9.62
C GLU A 214 12.31 -0.88 8.60
N TYR A 215 11.87 -0.89 7.35
CA TYR A 215 12.28 0.05 6.31
C TYR A 215 11.19 1.09 6.14
N VAL A 216 11.57 2.35 6.03
CA VAL A 216 10.64 3.47 5.88
C VAL A 216 10.97 4.29 4.65
N GLU A 217 9.94 4.78 3.96
CA GLU A 217 10.10 5.70 2.83
C GLU A 217 10.62 7.08 3.30
N ASN A 218 10.13 7.51 4.46
CA ASN A 218 10.50 8.76 5.13
C ASN A 218 10.17 8.65 6.63
N ALA A 219 10.65 9.62 7.42
CA ALA A 219 10.44 9.64 8.86
C ALA A 219 8.96 9.65 9.27
N GLU A 220 8.10 10.22 8.43
CA GLU A 220 6.66 10.31 8.64
C GLU A 220 5.91 9.04 8.23
N ARG A 221 6.59 8.04 7.65
CA ARG A 221 6.01 6.81 7.09
C ARG A 221 4.90 7.09 6.05
N MET A 222 5.11 8.14 5.26
CA MET A 222 4.20 8.51 4.17
C MET A 222 4.58 7.80 2.88
N SER A 223 3.56 7.40 2.11
CA SER A 223 3.73 6.88 0.76
C SER A 223 4.35 7.93 -0.18
N ALA A 224 5.12 7.49 -1.18
CA ALA A 224 5.73 8.34 -2.19
C ALA A 224 4.73 9.22 -2.96
N PHE A 225 3.46 8.80 -3.08
CA PHE A 225 2.41 9.55 -3.77
C PHE A 225 1.33 10.14 -2.86
N GLU A 226 1.41 9.92 -1.55
CA GLU A 226 0.36 10.32 -0.60
C GLU A 226 0.12 11.84 -0.57
N SER A 227 1.18 12.63 -0.62
CA SER A 227 1.09 14.10 -0.65
C SER A 227 0.42 14.63 -1.92
N THR A 228 0.47 13.88 -3.03
CA THR A 228 -0.12 14.25 -4.32
C THR A 228 -1.49 13.61 -4.58
N TRP A 229 -2.02 12.84 -3.63
CA TRP A 229 -3.24 12.07 -3.78
C TRP A 229 -4.45 12.89 -4.24
N SER A 230 -4.67 14.06 -3.62
CA SER A 230 -5.77 14.95 -3.99
C SER A 230 -5.62 15.52 -5.40
N MET A 231 -4.38 15.81 -5.82
CA MET A 231 -4.07 16.31 -7.17
C MET A 231 -4.31 15.23 -8.22
N ILE A 232 -3.90 13.97 -7.97
CA ILE A 232 -4.14 12.84 -8.86
C ILE A 232 -5.65 12.64 -9.08
N ASN A 233 -6.43 12.68 -8.02
CA ASN A 233 -7.88 12.56 -8.08
C ASN A 233 -8.53 13.71 -8.87
N ALA A 234 -8.09 14.95 -8.63
CA ALA A 234 -8.57 16.13 -9.36
C ALA A 234 -8.22 16.06 -10.85
N TYR A 235 -7.03 15.58 -11.18
CA TYR A 235 -6.59 15.40 -12.55
C TYR A 235 -7.43 14.35 -13.29
N ASN A 236 -7.65 13.18 -12.68
CA ASN A 236 -8.49 12.12 -13.26
C ASN A 236 -9.91 12.62 -13.52
N LYS A 237 -10.47 13.41 -12.58
CA LYS A 237 -11.77 14.05 -12.76
C LYS A 237 -11.78 15.04 -13.92
N ALA A 238 -10.78 15.92 -14.00
CA ALA A 238 -10.69 16.95 -15.06
C ALA A 238 -10.56 16.33 -16.46
N ILE A 239 -9.73 15.29 -16.62
CA ILE A 239 -9.59 14.57 -17.90
C ILE A 239 -10.91 13.88 -18.28
N SER A 240 -11.60 13.27 -17.34
CA SER A 240 -12.86 12.59 -17.58
C SER A 240 -13.97 13.57 -18.00
N GLU A 241 -14.07 14.73 -17.32
CA GLU A 241 -15.04 15.75 -17.72
C GLU A 241 -14.69 16.36 -19.08
N LYS A 242 -13.40 16.56 -19.38
CA LYS A 242 -13.00 17.02 -20.72
C LYS A 242 -13.37 16.02 -21.81
N ALA A 243 -13.22 14.71 -21.57
CA ALA A 243 -13.67 13.69 -22.51
C ALA A 243 -15.20 13.70 -22.68
N ASN A 244 -15.94 13.87 -21.58
CA ASN A 244 -17.40 14.01 -21.62
C ASN A 244 -17.84 15.24 -22.45
N ASP A 245 -17.15 16.37 -22.30
CA ASP A 245 -17.44 17.58 -23.07
C ASP A 245 -17.19 17.36 -24.57
N VAL A 246 -16.08 16.71 -24.93
CA VAL A 246 -15.78 16.38 -26.32
C VAL A 246 -16.86 15.49 -26.92
N ASP A 247 -17.27 14.41 -26.22
CA ASP A 247 -18.32 13.51 -26.69
C ASP A 247 -19.66 14.22 -26.80
N TYR A 248 -20.00 15.08 -25.84
CA TYR A 248 -21.23 15.84 -25.84
C TYR A 248 -21.33 16.80 -27.02
N PHE A 249 -20.25 17.50 -27.34
CA PHE A 249 -20.21 18.47 -28.46
C PHE A 249 -19.96 17.80 -29.82
N ALA A 250 -19.34 16.63 -29.90
CA ALA A 250 -19.13 15.88 -31.13
C ALA A 250 -20.46 15.51 -31.80
N ASP A 251 -21.51 15.28 -30.98
CA ASP A 251 -22.85 14.94 -31.44
C ASP A 251 -23.80 16.16 -31.52
N ALA A 252 -23.26 17.37 -31.33
CA ALA A 252 -24.08 18.58 -31.38
C ALA A 252 -24.53 18.90 -32.81
N TYR A 253 -25.84 18.92 -33.01
CA TYR A 253 -26.46 19.35 -34.28
C TYR A 253 -26.70 20.86 -34.27
N LEU A 254 -26.24 21.53 -35.35
CA LEU A 254 -26.60 22.93 -35.55
C LEU A 254 -28.11 23.02 -35.92
N LYS A 255 -28.95 23.51 -35.01
CA LYS A 255 -30.35 23.78 -35.30
C LYS A 255 -30.52 25.23 -35.74
N ILE A 256 -30.87 25.42 -37.00
CA ILE A 256 -31.18 26.75 -37.56
C ILE A 256 -32.69 26.93 -37.58
N ILE A 257 -33.19 27.96 -36.88
CA ILE A 257 -34.63 28.28 -36.83
C ILE A 257 -34.86 29.63 -37.55
N GLY A 258 -35.83 29.67 -38.42
CA GLY A 258 -36.24 30.92 -39.09
C GLY A 258 -35.44 31.30 -40.33
N ALA A 259 -34.48 30.47 -40.75
CA ALA A 259 -33.77 30.69 -42.02
C ALA A 259 -34.55 30.19 -43.22
N LYS A 260 -34.53 30.94 -44.32
CA LYS A 260 -35.03 30.47 -45.62
C LYS A 260 -33.90 29.76 -46.35
N VAL A 261 -34.14 28.53 -46.80
CA VAL A 261 -33.22 27.75 -47.60
C VAL A 261 -33.63 27.93 -49.06
N ASP A 262 -32.73 28.30 -49.92
CA ASP A 262 -32.99 28.41 -51.37
C ASP A 262 -33.04 27.01 -52.03
N LYS A 263 -33.32 26.99 -53.35
CA LYS A 263 -33.48 25.73 -54.09
C LYS A 263 -32.19 24.93 -54.20
N ASP A 264 -31.03 25.54 -53.90
CA ASP A 264 -29.71 24.93 -53.96
C ASP A 264 -29.17 24.53 -52.58
N GLY A 265 -30.02 24.64 -51.54
CA GLY A 265 -29.68 24.28 -50.15
C GLY A 265 -28.81 25.32 -49.42
N ILE A 266 -28.63 26.52 -49.99
CA ILE A 266 -27.87 27.60 -49.38
C ILE A 266 -28.74 28.38 -48.39
N ILE A 267 -28.23 28.56 -47.18
CA ILE A 267 -28.91 29.28 -46.10
C ILE A 267 -28.64 30.77 -46.23
N GLN A 268 -29.70 31.55 -46.42
CA GLN A 268 -29.62 33.02 -46.51
C GLN A 268 -30.18 33.67 -45.25
N GLY A 269 -29.37 34.57 -44.65
CA GLY A 269 -29.81 35.40 -43.50
C GLY A 269 -29.87 34.66 -42.19
N ILE A 270 -28.70 34.28 -41.63
CA ILE A 270 -28.60 33.58 -40.33
C ILE A 270 -28.38 34.59 -39.22
N ASP A 271 -29.29 34.66 -38.27
CA ASP A 271 -29.00 35.07 -36.91
C ASP A 271 -28.54 33.82 -36.12
N VAL A 272 -27.27 33.69 -35.89
CA VAL A 272 -26.71 32.57 -35.11
C VAL A 272 -26.89 32.85 -33.63
N TYR A 273 -27.87 32.20 -33.00
CA TYR A 273 -27.97 32.14 -31.55
C TYR A 273 -27.22 30.86 -31.09
N THR A 274 -26.08 31.02 -30.46
CA THR A 274 -25.45 29.97 -29.65
C THR A 274 -26.27 29.76 -28.37
N LEU A 275 -26.79 28.57 -28.18
CA LEU A 275 -27.39 28.10 -26.93
C LEU A 275 -26.33 27.55 -26.01
#